data_f644649fc312c0c4ab91c73293db4afb
#
_entry.id   f644649fc312c0c4ab91c73293db4afb
#
_cell.length_a   1.000
_cell.length_b   1.000
_cell.length_c   1.000
_cell.angle_alpha   90.00
_cell.angle_beta   90.00
_cell.angle_gamma   90.00
#
_symmetry.space_group_name_H-M   'P 1'
#
loop_
_entity.id
_entity.type
_entity.pdbx_description
1 polymer ?
#
loop_
_entity_poly.entity_id
_entity_poly.type
_entity_poly.pdbx_seq_one_letter_code
_entity_poly.pdbx_strand_id
1 'polypeptide(L)'
;AISNLFCPEMNKNYSELCGRVFKIEYTDHKQRLVYLRLYSGTLHLRDTIILPEKKKVKLTEIYIPSNGEMIQTEIVCSGDIFIIPNNTLRLNDIIGNEKILPCNVWNDNTAPILRTRIEPIKIEEREKLLDALTEIADTDPLLRYCVDTITHEIVISFLGTVQLEVICSLLIEKYHINIRIEDPTVIYLEKPLQKADYTIHIEVPPNPFWASIGLSITPLPIGSGIQYESKVSLGYLNQSFQNAVREGINYGLEQGLYGWEVTDCKICFEYGVYYSPVSTPSDFRFLAPIVLEQTLKKAG
;
A
#
# COMPACT_ATOMS: atom_id res chain seq x y z
N ALA A 1 -25.88 -29.61 3.94
CA ALA A 1 -25.40 -28.52 4.77
C ALA A 1 -24.05 -27.99 4.28
N ILE A 2 -23.07 -28.83 3.94
CA ILE A 2 -21.73 -28.40 3.49
C ILE A 2 -21.79 -27.70 2.12
N SER A 3 -22.59 -28.19 1.16
CA SER A 3 -22.72 -27.56 -0.16
C SER A 3 -23.25 -26.13 -0.12
N ASN A 4 -24.13 -25.79 0.83
CA ASN A 4 -24.66 -24.43 0.96
C ASN A 4 -23.68 -23.46 1.64
N LEU A 5 -22.66 -23.98 2.32
CA LEU A 5 -21.60 -23.18 2.93
C LEU A 5 -20.48 -22.85 1.93
N PHE A 6 -20.19 -23.77 0.99
CA PHE A 6 -19.07 -23.64 0.05
C PHE A 6 -19.47 -23.22 -1.37
N CYS A 7 -20.77 -23.22 -1.68
CA CYS A 7 -21.29 -22.62 -2.90
C CYS A 7 -22.13 -21.39 -2.54
N PRO A 8 -21.52 -20.23 -2.32
CA PRO A 8 -22.30 -19.00 -2.27
C PRO A 8 -23.06 -18.88 -3.59
N GLU A 9 -24.35 -18.55 -3.50
CA GLU A 9 -25.18 -18.35 -4.68
C GLU A 9 -24.49 -17.36 -5.63
N MET A 10 -23.89 -17.87 -6.67
CA MET A 10 -23.33 -17.09 -7.78
C MET A 10 -24.48 -16.63 -8.68
N ASN A 11 -25.43 -15.93 -8.06
CA ASN A 11 -26.67 -15.49 -8.69
C ASN A 11 -26.72 -13.97 -8.81
N LYS A 12 -25.81 -13.42 -9.59
CA LYS A 12 -26.11 -12.18 -10.33
C LYS A 12 -25.19 -12.17 -11.55
N ASN A 13 -25.71 -12.40 -12.72
CA ASN A 13 -25.06 -12.13 -13.99
C ASN A 13 -24.88 -10.61 -14.12
N TYR A 14 -23.92 -10.05 -13.41
CA TYR A 14 -23.44 -8.73 -13.73
C TYR A 14 -22.63 -8.84 -15.02
N SER A 15 -22.97 -8.04 -16.01
CA SER A 15 -22.22 -7.93 -17.25
C SER A 15 -20.85 -7.26 -17.07
N GLU A 16 -20.66 -6.60 -15.93
CA GLU A 16 -19.44 -5.87 -15.59
C GLU A 16 -18.40 -6.82 -15.01
N LEU A 17 -17.16 -6.57 -15.40
CA LEU A 17 -16.01 -7.32 -14.93
C LEU A 17 -15.73 -7.05 -13.46
N CYS A 18 -15.51 -8.10 -12.67
CA CYS A 18 -14.99 -8.02 -11.32
C CYS A 18 -14.15 -9.25 -10.99
N GLY A 19 -12.89 -9.04 -10.67
CA GLY A 19 -11.97 -10.08 -10.22
C GLY A 19 -11.02 -9.56 -9.16
N ARG A 20 -10.46 -10.48 -8.36
CA ARG A 20 -9.51 -10.14 -7.29
C ARG A 20 -8.29 -11.06 -7.33
N VAL A 21 -7.13 -10.46 -7.11
CA VAL A 21 -5.87 -11.18 -6.90
C VAL A 21 -5.87 -11.79 -5.49
N PHE A 22 -5.64 -13.09 -5.40
CA PHE A 22 -5.58 -13.77 -4.09
C PHE A 22 -4.27 -14.51 -3.82
N LYS A 23 -3.44 -14.74 -4.86
CA LYS A 23 -2.12 -15.36 -4.71
C LYS A 23 -1.16 -14.83 -5.76
N ILE A 24 0.11 -14.71 -5.40
CA ILE A 24 1.22 -14.44 -6.31
C ILE A 24 2.25 -15.55 -6.10
N GLU A 25 2.86 -15.99 -7.16
CA GLU A 25 3.87 -17.05 -7.15
C GLU A 25 4.96 -16.77 -8.18
N TYR A 26 6.17 -17.17 -7.87
CA TYR A 26 7.30 -17.08 -8.79
C TYR A 26 7.72 -18.48 -9.24
N THR A 27 7.86 -18.64 -10.56
CA THR A 27 8.39 -19.90 -11.13
C THR A 27 9.91 -19.98 -10.91
N ASP A 28 10.48 -21.15 -11.13
CA ASP A 28 11.95 -21.36 -11.07
C ASP A 28 12.72 -20.42 -12.02
N HIS A 29 12.08 -19.98 -13.09
CA HIS A 29 12.61 -19.01 -14.06
C HIS A 29 12.35 -17.54 -13.67
N LYS A 30 11.96 -17.27 -12.42
CA LYS A 30 11.61 -15.94 -11.91
C LYS A 30 10.45 -15.24 -12.65
N GLN A 31 9.62 -15.98 -13.36
CA GLN A 31 8.40 -15.46 -13.94
C GLN A 31 7.36 -15.29 -12.84
N ARG A 32 6.82 -14.09 -12.71
CA ARG A 32 5.80 -13.75 -11.73
C ARG A 32 4.41 -14.09 -12.25
N LEU A 33 3.74 -15.01 -11.57
CA LEU A 33 2.40 -15.50 -11.87
C LEU A 33 1.41 -14.95 -10.84
N VAL A 34 0.35 -14.34 -11.34
CA VAL A 34 -0.71 -13.74 -10.53
C VAL A 34 -1.96 -14.57 -10.68
N TYR A 35 -2.48 -15.06 -9.55
CA TYR A 35 -3.70 -15.86 -9.47
C TYR A 35 -4.88 -14.96 -9.13
N LEU A 36 -5.89 -14.99 -9.95
CA LEU A 36 -7.11 -14.19 -9.78
C LEU A 36 -8.34 -15.09 -9.75
N ARG A 37 -9.32 -14.66 -8.97
CA ARG A 37 -10.67 -15.21 -9.05
C ARG A 37 -11.59 -14.23 -9.76
N LEU A 38 -12.29 -14.68 -10.78
CA LEU A 38 -13.30 -13.88 -11.46
C LEU A 38 -14.65 -14.05 -10.77
N TYR A 39 -15.18 -12.95 -10.18
CA TYR A 39 -16.47 -12.95 -9.49
C TYR A 39 -17.62 -12.63 -10.44
N SER A 40 -17.36 -11.86 -11.49
CA SER A 40 -18.37 -11.44 -12.47
C SER A 40 -17.73 -11.08 -13.80
N GLY A 41 -18.50 -11.22 -14.88
CA GLY A 41 -18.09 -10.94 -16.24
C GLY A 41 -17.37 -12.11 -16.91
N THR A 42 -16.82 -11.83 -18.08
CA THR A 42 -16.01 -12.75 -18.89
C THR A 42 -14.78 -12.02 -19.38
N LEU A 43 -13.65 -12.70 -19.40
CA LEU A 43 -12.38 -12.19 -19.92
C LEU A 43 -11.93 -13.04 -21.09
N HIS A 44 -11.45 -12.37 -22.14
CA HIS A 44 -10.87 -13.01 -23.30
C HIS A 44 -9.37 -12.71 -23.41
N LEU A 45 -8.67 -13.61 -24.04
CA LEU A 45 -7.29 -13.37 -24.44
C LEU A 45 -7.22 -12.11 -25.32
N ARG A 46 -6.24 -11.23 -25.05
CA ARG A 46 -6.04 -9.92 -25.64
C ARG A 46 -6.97 -8.81 -25.15
N ASP A 47 -7.89 -9.07 -24.25
CA ASP A 47 -8.64 -8.02 -23.59
C ASP A 47 -7.69 -7.07 -22.82
N THR A 48 -8.16 -5.84 -22.62
CA THR A 48 -7.45 -4.84 -21.82
C THR A 48 -8.15 -4.67 -20.49
N ILE A 49 -7.50 -5.06 -19.42
CA ILE A 49 -7.97 -4.82 -18.05
C ILE A 49 -7.49 -3.47 -17.54
N ILE A 50 -8.33 -2.82 -16.74
CA ILE A 50 -7.98 -1.58 -16.06
C ILE A 50 -7.57 -1.97 -14.63
N LEU A 51 -6.32 -1.65 -14.28
CA LEU A 51 -5.75 -1.89 -12.97
C LEU A 51 -6.09 -0.76 -11.99
N PRO A 52 -5.90 -0.95 -10.67
CA PRO A 52 -5.78 0.14 -9.73
C PRO A 52 -4.81 1.20 -10.30
N GLU A 53 -4.98 2.46 -9.98
CA GLU A 53 -4.23 3.59 -10.56
C GLU A 53 -4.50 3.88 -12.06
N LYS A 54 -5.57 3.30 -12.63
CA LYS A 54 -5.99 3.50 -14.03
C LYS A 54 -4.97 3.06 -15.09
N LYS A 55 -4.01 2.23 -14.73
CA LYS A 55 -3.10 1.59 -15.70
C LYS A 55 -3.88 0.56 -16.52
N LYS A 56 -3.61 0.52 -17.81
CA LYS A 56 -4.20 -0.46 -18.73
C LYS A 56 -3.19 -1.56 -19.02
N VAL A 57 -3.60 -2.81 -18.83
CA VAL A 57 -2.77 -3.99 -19.13
C VAL A 57 -3.52 -4.87 -20.12
N LYS A 58 -2.84 -5.26 -21.21
CA LYS A 58 -3.35 -6.20 -22.19
C LYS A 58 -2.99 -7.62 -21.76
N LEU A 59 -3.97 -8.50 -21.75
CA LEU A 59 -3.78 -9.92 -21.44
C LEU A 59 -3.12 -10.63 -22.63
N THR A 60 -1.88 -11.05 -22.48
CA THR A 60 -1.14 -11.77 -23.52
C THR A 60 -1.26 -13.28 -23.36
N GLU A 61 -1.43 -13.75 -22.14
CA GLU A 61 -1.54 -15.15 -21.77
C GLU A 61 -2.52 -15.29 -20.61
N ILE A 62 -3.34 -16.33 -20.67
CA ILE A 62 -4.27 -16.71 -19.61
C ILE A 62 -4.18 -18.21 -19.41
N TYR A 63 -4.05 -18.65 -18.15
CA TYR A 63 -4.01 -20.05 -17.78
C TYR A 63 -5.09 -20.36 -16.76
N ILE A 64 -5.60 -21.59 -16.79
CA ILE A 64 -6.48 -22.17 -15.76
C ILE A 64 -5.73 -23.28 -15.06
N PRO A 65 -5.71 -23.34 -13.70
CA PRO A 65 -5.12 -24.45 -12.98
C PRO A 65 -6.02 -25.71 -13.14
N SER A 66 -5.44 -26.81 -13.58
CA SER A 66 -6.14 -28.10 -13.74
C SER A 66 -5.20 -29.25 -13.38
N ASN A 67 -5.58 -30.04 -12.39
CA ASN A 67 -4.84 -31.24 -11.96
C ASN A 67 -3.35 -31.05 -11.69
N GLY A 68 -2.98 -29.86 -11.16
CA GLY A 68 -1.58 -29.51 -10.87
C GLY A 68 -0.81 -28.92 -12.05
N GLU A 69 -1.43 -28.81 -13.21
CA GLU A 69 -0.86 -28.18 -14.40
C GLU A 69 -1.55 -26.85 -14.72
N MET A 70 -0.89 -25.99 -15.50
CA MET A 70 -1.45 -24.75 -16.02
C MET A 70 -1.84 -24.95 -17.49
N ILE A 71 -3.14 -24.89 -17.76
CA ILE A 71 -3.67 -25.06 -19.13
C ILE A 71 -3.97 -23.66 -19.69
N GLN A 72 -3.37 -23.33 -20.83
CA GLN A 72 -3.65 -22.08 -21.53
C GLN A 72 -5.10 -22.08 -22.05
N THR A 73 -5.79 -20.95 -21.86
CA THR A 73 -7.17 -20.74 -22.31
C THR A 73 -7.33 -19.39 -23.01
N GLU A 74 -8.35 -19.30 -23.86
CA GLU A 74 -8.70 -18.04 -24.52
C GLU A 74 -9.81 -17.28 -23.79
N ILE A 75 -10.57 -17.97 -22.91
CA ILE A 75 -11.74 -17.40 -22.24
C ILE A 75 -11.76 -17.85 -20.78
N VAL A 76 -12.13 -16.93 -19.90
CA VAL A 76 -12.38 -17.16 -18.46
C VAL A 76 -13.75 -16.61 -18.11
N CYS A 77 -14.55 -17.37 -17.39
CA CYS A 77 -15.89 -17.01 -16.98
C CYS A 77 -16.01 -16.73 -15.49
N SER A 78 -17.11 -16.09 -15.11
CA SER A 78 -17.43 -15.86 -13.69
C SER A 78 -17.39 -17.16 -12.90
N GLY A 79 -16.65 -17.14 -11.77
CA GLY A 79 -16.41 -18.29 -10.89
C GLY A 79 -15.07 -18.97 -11.09
N ASP A 80 -14.43 -18.78 -12.23
CA ASP A 80 -13.14 -19.38 -12.52
C ASP A 80 -12.00 -18.75 -11.73
N ILE A 81 -10.98 -19.57 -11.46
CA ILE A 81 -9.66 -19.13 -11.04
C ILE A 81 -8.77 -19.17 -12.27
N PHE A 82 -8.06 -18.09 -12.51
CA PHE A 82 -7.14 -17.99 -13.63
C PHE A 82 -5.81 -17.37 -13.23
N ILE A 83 -4.81 -17.58 -14.06
CA ILE A 83 -3.43 -17.17 -13.81
C ILE A 83 -2.97 -16.35 -15.00
N ILE A 84 -2.33 -15.23 -14.71
CA ILE A 84 -1.71 -14.38 -15.71
C ILE A 84 -0.27 -14.03 -15.33
N PRO A 85 0.67 -14.01 -16.27
CA PRO A 85 1.97 -13.38 -16.05
C PRO A 85 1.78 -11.87 -15.93
N ASN A 86 2.13 -11.28 -14.78
CA ASN A 86 1.99 -9.84 -14.58
C ASN A 86 2.93 -9.33 -13.48
N ASN A 87 3.60 -8.20 -13.72
CA ASN A 87 4.57 -7.61 -12.79
C ASN A 87 4.03 -6.41 -12.01
N THR A 88 2.78 -6.00 -12.24
CA THR A 88 2.21 -4.76 -11.66
C THR A 88 1.09 -5.02 -10.67
N LEU A 89 0.30 -6.10 -10.85
CA LEU A 89 -0.76 -6.46 -9.92
C LEU A 89 -0.19 -6.90 -8.58
N ARG A 90 -0.81 -6.45 -7.49
CA ARG A 90 -0.46 -6.82 -6.11
C ARG A 90 -1.51 -7.74 -5.50
N LEU A 91 -1.17 -8.39 -4.42
CA LEU A 91 -2.14 -9.13 -3.61
C LEU A 91 -3.29 -8.20 -3.21
N ASN A 92 -4.51 -8.75 -3.25
CA ASN A 92 -5.76 -8.04 -2.98
C ASN A 92 -6.18 -6.99 -4.03
N ASP A 93 -5.40 -6.74 -5.07
CA ASP A 93 -5.84 -5.86 -6.16
C ASP A 93 -7.12 -6.37 -6.81
N ILE A 94 -7.98 -5.42 -7.14
CA ILE A 94 -9.27 -5.68 -7.79
C ILE A 94 -9.19 -5.20 -9.23
N ILE A 95 -9.62 -6.05 -10.15
CA ILE A 95 -9.80 -5.70 -11.57
C ILE A 95 -11.27 -5.48 -11.86
N GLY A 96 -11.60 -4.39 -12.53
CA GLY A 96 -12.98 -4.03 -12.87
C GLY A 96 -13.73 -3.30 -11.77
N ASN A 97 -15.02 -3.63 -11.54
CA ASN A 97 -15.90 -2.90 -10.62
C ASN A 97 -15.89 -3.52 -9.21
N GLU A 98 -15.22 -2.84 -8.26
CA GLU A 98 -15.11 -3.25 -6.86
C GLU A 98 -16.47 -3.41 -6.14
N LYS A 99 -17.49 -2.65 -6.54
CA LYS A 99 -18.81 -2.69 -5.89
C LYS A 99 -19.55 -4.01 -6.05
N ILE A 100 -19.09 -4.88 -6.97
CA ILE A 100 -19.67 -6.19 -7.24
C ILE A 100 -19.11 -7.26 -6.30
N LEU A 101 -17.98 -6.99 -5.63
CA LEU A 101 -17.38 -7.95 -4.70
C LEU A 101 -18.37 -8.33 -3.59
N PRO A 102 -18.46 -9.63 -3.26
CA PRO A 102 -19.24 -10.06 -2.10
C PRO A 102 -18.77 -9.39 -0.82
N CYS A 103 -19.68 -8.92 0.03
CA CYS A 103 -19.37 -8.24 1.30
C CYS A 103 -18.51 -9.08 2.27
N ASN A 104 -18.44 -10.39 2.06
CA ASN A 104 -17.69 -11.34 2.90
C ASN A 104 -16.26 -11.60 2.38
N VAL A 105 -15.84 -10.93 1.34
CA VAL A 105 -14.44 -11.04 0.87
C VAL A 105 -13.57 -10.27 1.85
N TRP A 106 -12.78 -10.98 2.60
CA TRP A 106 -11.95 -10.57 3.72
C TRP A 106 -11.22 -9.24 3.45
N ASN A 107 -11.62 -8.22 4.19
CA ASN A 107 -10.78 -7.04 4.39
C ASN A 107 -9.89 -7.37 5.59
N ASP A 108 -8.83 -8.14 5.36
CA ASP A 108 -7.79 -8.30 6.37
C ASP A 108 -6.99 -7.00 6.46
N ASN A 109 -7.48 -6.09 7.28
CA ASN A 109 -6.72 -4.94 7.74
C ASN A 109 -5.69 -5.34 8.82
N THR A 110 -5.24 -6.60 8.80
CA THR A 110 -4.20 -7.08 9.71
C THR A 110 -2.90 -6.41 9.32
N ALA A 111 -2.44 -5.51 10.16
CA ALA A 111 -1.14 -4.84 9.99
C ALA A 111 -0.06 -5.61 10.75
N PRO A 112 1.19 -5.61 10.29
CA PRO A 112 2.32 -6.09 11.06
C PRO A 112 2.41 -5.40 12.41
N ILE A 113 2.73 -6.15 13.47
CA ILE A 113 2.83 -5.64 14.85
C ILE A 113 4.25 -5.71 15.42
N LEU A 114 5.13 -6.46 14.78
CA LEU A 114 6.53 -6.61 15.15
C LEU A 114 7.42 -6.12 14.02
N ARG A 115 8.58 -5.60 14.39
CA ARG A 115 9.64 -5.24 13.45
C ARG A 115 11.00 -5.68 13.96
N THR A 116 11.90 -6.00 13.05
CA THR A 116 13.29 -6.28 13.37
C THR A 116 14.21 -5.81 12.24
N ARG A 117 15.45 -5.57 12.59
CA ARG A 117 16.52 -5.30 11.64
C ARG A 117 17.07 -6.63 11.12
N ILE A 118 17.32 -6.68 9.82
CA ILE A 118 17.89 -7.83 9.14
C ILE A 118 19.08 -7.40 8.29
N GLU A 119 20.17 -8.16 8.38
CA GLU A 119 21.37 -7.92 7.61
C GLU A 119 21.92 -9.22 7.04
N PRO A 120 22.50 -9.23 5.83
CA PRO A 120 23.23 -10.39 5.35
C PRO A 120 24.58 -10.47 6.09
N ILE A 121 25.06 -11.67 6.37
CA ILE A 121 26.39 -11.87 6.99
C ILE A 121 27.48 -11.33 6.07
N LYS A 122 27.32 -11.51 4.75
CA LYS A 122 28.20 -10.97 3.73
C LYS A 122 27.57 -9.72 3.11
N ILE A 123 28.23 -8.58 3.26
CA ILE A 123 27.71 -7.29 2.79
C ILE A 123 27.42 -7.27 1.28
N GLU A 124 28.17 -8.07 0.51
CA GLU A 124 27.99 -8.22 -0.95
C GLU A 124 26.65 -8.87 -1.32
N GLU A 125 26.02 -9.59 -0.39
CA GLU A 125 24.71 -10.23 -0.59
C GLU A 125 23.52 -9.29 -0.30
N ARG A 126 23.78 -8.00 -0.05
CA ARG A 126 22.74 -7.03 0.30
C ARG A 126 21.67 -6.86 -0.80
N GLU A 127 22.08 -6.71 -2.06
CA GLU A 127 21.15 -6.60 -3.18
C GLU A 127 20.33 -7.88 -3.34
N LYS A 128 21.00 -9.03 -3.22
CA LYS A 128 20.34 -10.34 -3.26
C LYS A 128 19.31 -10.50 -2.13
N LEU A 129 19.59 -9.96 -0.93
CA LEU A 129 18.65 -9.96 0.19
C LEU A 129 17.43 -9.07 -0.13
N LEU A 130 17.61 -7.87 -0.69
CA LEU A 130 16.51 -6.98 -1.06
C LEU A 130 15.64 -7.60 -2.15
N ASP A 131 16.22 -8.25 -3.15
CA ASP A 131 15.48 -8.98 -4.17
C ASP A 131 14.65 -10.12 -3.56
N ALA A 132 15.25 -10.90 -2.66
CA ALA A 132 14.57 -11.99 -1.98
C ALA A 132 13.42 -11.47 -1.08
N LEU A 133 13.64 -10.39 -0.33
CA LEU A 133 12.59 -9.76 0.48
C LEU A 133 11.45 -9.20 -0.38
N THR A 134 11.77 -8.64 -1.54
CA THR A 134 10.75 -8.17 -2.51
C THR A 134 9.88 -9.34 -2.97
N GLU A 135 10.49 -10.48 -3.34
CA GLU A 135 9.77 -11.67 -3.79
C GLU A 135 8.92 -12.28 -2.67
N ILE A 136 9.45 -12.34 -1.44
CA ILE A 136 8.70 -12.85 -0.28
C ILE A 136 7.53 -11.92 0.07
N ALA A 137 7.76 -10.60 0.13
CA ALA A 137 6.72 -9.62 0.45
C ALA A 137 5.61 -9.57 -0.62
N ASP A 138 5.93 -9.85 -1.87
CA ASP A 138 4.94 -9.97 -2.95
C ASP A 138 3.98 -11.16 -2.74
N THR A 139 4.47 -12.23 -2.10
CA THR A 139 3.69 -13.45 -1.83
C THR A 139 3.01 -13.46 -0.46
N ASP A 140 3.52 -12.68 0.49
CA ASP A 140 2.98 -12.55 1.86
C ASP A 140 2.57 -11.11 2.16
N PRO A 141 1.26 -10.79 2.18
CA PRO A 141 0.77 -9.42 2.40
C PRO A 141 1.03 -8.90 3.82
N LEU A 142 1.39 -9.78 4.76
CA LEU A 142 1.68 -9.45 6.16
C LEU A 142 3.16 -9.16 6.40
N LEU A 143 4.02 -9.44 5.41
CA LEU A 143 5.41 -9.03 5.44
C LEU A 143 5.56 -7.67 4.76
N ARG A 144 6.14 -6.72 5.46
CA ARG A 144 6.60 -5.45 4.89
C ARG A 144 8.09 -5.32 5.13
N TYR A 145 8.80 -4.67 4.23
CA TYR A 145 10.18 -4.29 4.46
C TYR A 145 10.41 -2.85 3.98
N CYS A 146 11.34 -2.19 4.61
CA CYS A 146 11.82 -0.88 4.19
C CYS A 146 13.33 -0.79 4.41
N VAL A 147 13.94 0.13 3.69
CA VAL A 147 15.33 0.53 3.90
C VAL A 147 15.29 1.91 4.52
N ASP A 148 15.80 2.04 5.74
CA ASP A 148 15.90 3.32 6.42
C ASP A 148 16.76 4.29 5.59
N THR A 149 16.27 5.49 5.37
CA THR A 149 16.91 6.48 4.49
C THR A 149 18.16 7.11 5.10
N ILE A 150 18.30 7.05 6.42
CA ILE A 150 19.40 7.68 7.18
C ILE A 150 20.46 6.62 7.51
N THR A 151 20.03 5.51 8.14
CA THR A 151 20.93 4.45 8.59
C THR A 151 21.23 3.44 7.49
N HIS A 152 20.43 3.43 6.42
CA HIS A 152 20.47 2.43 5.34
C HIS A 152 20.25 0.99 5.83
N GLU A 153 19.66 0.81 7.00
CA GLU A 153 19.34 -0.48 7.56
C GLU A 153 18.12 -1.08 6.88
N ILE A 154 18.11 -2.40 6.76
CA ILE A 154 16.94 -3.12 6.24
C ILE A 154 16.09 -3.53 7.45
N VAL A 155 14.87 -3.03 7.50
CA VAL A 155 13.90 -3.33 8.55
C VAL A 155 12.76 -4.13 7.94
N ILE A 156 12.43 -5.27 8.55
CA ILE A 156 11.25 -6.07 8.21
C ILE A 156 10.20 -5.93 9.29
N SER A 157 8.94 -5.85 8.87
CA SER A 157 7.76 -5.80 9.74
C SER A 157 6.87 -7.01 9.46
N PHE A 158 6.42 -7.69 10.51
CA PHE A 158 5.75 -8.98 10.43
C PHE A 158 4.75 -9.15 11.57
N LEU A 159 3.90 -10.18 11.48
CA LEU A 159 2.82 -10.39 12.43
C LEU A 159 3.27 -11.10 13.71
N GLY A 160 4.18 -12.07 13.61
CA GLY A 160 4.59 -12.89 14.74
C GLY A 160 5.88 -13.66 14.50
N THR A 161 6.44 -14.24 15.59
CA THR A 161 7.73 -14.93 15.57
C THR A 161 7.77 -16.13 14.63
N VAL A 162 6.67 -16.86 14.47
CA VAL A 162 6.59 -18.00 13.54
C VAL A 162 6.76 -17.53 12.10
N GLN A 163 6.16 -16.39 11.72
CA GLN A 163 6.35 -15.80 10.39
C GLN A 163 7.83 -15.44 10.16
N LEU A 164 8.48 -14.85 11.17
CA LEU A 164 9.91 -14.53 11.12
C LEU A 164 10.76 -15.79 10.89
N GLU A 165 10.49 -16.88 11.62
CA GLU A 165 11.20 -18.16 11.45
C GLU A 165 11.04 -18.69 10.01
N VAL A 166 9.84 -18.63 9.44
CA VAL A 166 9.57 -19.04 8.06
C VAL A 166 10.37 -18.17 7.08
N ILE A 167 10.38 -16.85 7.26
CA ILE A 167 11.14 -15.92 6.41
C ILE A 167 12.63 -16.25 6.48
N CYS A 168 13.17 -16.48 7.66
CA CYS A 168 14.58 -16.86 7.86
C CYS A 168 14.92 -18.17 7.16
N SER A 169 14.08 -19.18 7.31
CA SER A 169 14.25 -20.48 6.64
C SER A 169 14.24 -20.34 5.13
N LEU A 170 13.30 -19.54 4.58
CA LEU A 170 13.25 -19.25 3.14
C LEU A 170 14.51 -18.54 2.65
N LEU A 171 15.00 -17.54 3.38
CA LEU A 171 16.22 -16.82 2.99
C LEU A 171 17.46 -17.74 2.97
N ILE A 172 17.56 -18.67 3.91
CA ILE A 172 18.69 -19.61 3.99
C ILE A 172 18.52 -20.74 2.97
N GLU A 173 17.36 -21.40 2.91
CA GLU A 173 17.19 -22.63 2.13
C GLU A 173 16.93 -22.36 0.64
N LYS A 174 16.06 -21.40 0.32
CA LYS A 174 15.69 -21.08 -1.08
C LYS A 174 16.67 -20.10 -1.72
N TYR A 175 17.01 -19.03 -0.98
CA TYR A 175 17.83 -17.95 -1.54
C TYR A 175 19.32 -18.08 -1.22
N HIS A 176 19.71 -19.01 -0.35
CA HIS A 176 21.10 -19.25 0.08
C HIS A 176 21.79 -17.98 0.60
N ILE A 177 21.06 -17.22 1.43
CA ILE A 177 21.54 -16.01 2.08
C ILE A 177 21.60 -16.27 3.58
N ASN A 178 22.81 -16.18 4.17
CA ASN A 178 22.95 -16.21 5.61
C ASN A 178 22.71 -14.81 6.18
N ILE A 179 21.86 -14.72 7.19
CA ILE A 179 21.39 -13.46 7.75
C ILE A 179 21.73 -13.35 9.25
N ARG A 180 21.81 -12.10 9.71
CA ARG A 180 21.79 -11.73 11.11
C ARG A 180 20.51 -10.95 11.37
N ILE A 181 19.85 -11.25 12.48
CA ILE A 181 18.59 -10.61 12.90
C ILE A 181 18.78 -10.09 14.31
N GLU A 182 18.23 -8.91 14.59
CA GLU A 182 18.12 -8.37 15.94
C GLU A 182 16.87 -8.89 16.65
N ASP A 183 16.77 -8.69 17.96
CA ASP A 183 15.58 -9.05 18.73
C ASP A 183 14.36 -8.24 18.22
N PRO A 184 13.22 -8.90 17.95
CA PRO A 184 12.04 -8.22 17.48
C PRO A 184 11.50 -7.20 18.48
N THR A 185 11.11 -6.04 17.98
CA THR A 185 10.48 -4.97 18.75
C THR A 185 9.05 -4.73 18.29
N VAL A 186 8.19 -4.27 19.20
CA VAL A 186 6.80 -3.92 18.89
C VAL A 186 6.77 -2.63 18.05
N ILE A 187 5.90 -2.59 17.06
CA ILE A 187 5.64 -1.37 16.29
C ILE A 187 4.68 -0.49 17.10
N TYR A 188 5.11 0.70 17.44
CA TYR A 188 4.28 1.72 18.05
C TYR A 188 3.69 2.61 16.96
N LEU A 189 2.43 3.03 17.18
CA LEU A 189 1.71 3.94 16.31
C LEU A 189 1.27 5.16 17.09
N GLU A 190 1.26 6.32 16.46
CA GLU A 190 0.74 7.55 17.04
C GLU A 190 -0.70 7.79 16.60
N LYS A 191 -1.50 8.34 17.49
CA LYS A 191 -2.87 8.73 17.19
C LYS A 191 -3.19 10.06 17.88
N PRO A 192 -3.77 11.05 17.17
CA PRO A 192 -4.21 12.28 17.82
C PRO A 192 -5.32 12.01 18.84
N LEU A 193 -5.29 12.68 19.96
CA LEU A 193 -6.27 12.54 21.05
C LEU A 193 -7.52 13.39 20.80
N GLN A 194 -7.36 14.56 20.19
CA GLN A 194 -8.45 15.50 19.96
C GLN A 194 -8.34 16.18 18.59
N LYS A 195 -9.43 16.81 18.17
CA LYS A 195 -9.43 17.63 16.97
C LYS A 195 -8.56 18.88 17.19
N ALA A 196 -7.70 19.18 16.22
CA ALA A 196 -6.88 20.38 16.21
C ALA A 196 -6.73 20.92 14.78
N ASP A 197 -6.36 22.19 14.69
CA ASP A 197 -6.01 22.85 13.44
C ASP A 197 -4.80 23.76 13.63
N TYR A 198 -4.02 23.91 12.58
CA TYR A 198 -2.89 24.82 12.54
C TYR A 198 -2.69 25.39 11.14
N THR A 199 -2.30 26.67 11.07
CA THR A 199 -2.03 27.36 9.81
C THR A 199 -0.72 28.11 9.90
N ILE A 200 0.11 27.96 8.88
CA ILE A 200 1.31 28.77 8.68
C ILE A 200 1.09 29.65 7.46
N HIS A 201 1.31 30.95 7.63
CA HIS A 201 1.13 31.92 6.57
C HIS A 201 2.45 32.29 5.91
N ILE A 202 2.38 32.61 4.62
CA ILE A 202 3.47 33.15 3.82
C ILE A 202 3.90 34.52 4.42
N GLU A 203 5.20 34.83 4.33
CA GLU A 203 5.80 36.09 4.86
C GLU A 203 5.66 36.31 6.36
N VAL A 204 5.16 35.31 7.09
CA VAL A 204 5.08 35.38 8.57
C VAL A 204 6.18 34.51 9.16
N PRO A 205 7.18 35.11 9.84
CA PRO A 205 8.24 34.34 10.51
C PRO A 205 7.67 33.31 11.50
N PRO A 206 8.23 32.10 11.60
CA PRO A 206 9.49 31.62 11.01
C PRO A 206 9.36 30.92 9.65
N ASN A 207 8.28 31.15 8.89
CA ASN A 207 8.07 30.47 7.61
C ASN A 207 9.10 30.89 6.54
N PRO A 208 10.02 30.02 6.09
CA PRO A 208 10.99 30.35 5.06
C PRO A 208 10.44 30.07 3.64
N PHE A 209 9.25 29.48 3.52
CA PHE A 209 8.68 29.02 2.26
C PHE A 209 7.67 30.03 1.69
N TRP A 210 7.59 30.09 0.37
CA TRP A 210 6.61 30.90 -0.34
C TRP A 210 5.26 30.18 -0.49
N ALA A 211 4.74 29.67 0.63
CA ALA A 211 3.49 28.96 0.70
C ALA A 211 2.75 29.24 2.03
N SER A 212 1.42 29.24 1.99
CA SER A 212 0.59 29.13 3.19
C SER A 212 -0.14 27.80 3.17
N ILE A 213 -0.15 27.11 4.30
CA ILE A 213 -0.87 25.85 4.49
C ILE A 213 -1.61 25.90 5.81
N GLY A 214 -2.90 25.53 5.77
CA GLY A 214 -3.73 25.28 6.95
C GLY A 214 -4.26 23.86 6.92
N LEU A 215 -3.98 23.09 7.98
CA LEU A 215 -4.44 21.71 8.14
C LEU A 215 -5.33 21.60 9.38
N SER A 216 -6.32 20.72 9.31
CA SER A 216 -7.02 20.23 10.48
C SER A 216 -6.90 18.72 10.57
N ILE A 217 -6.78 18.22 11.80
CA ILE A 217 -6.72 16.79 12.10
C ILE A 217 -7.89 16.42 13.02
N THR A 218 -8.51 15.29 12.77
CA THR A 218 -9.61 14.75 13.58
C THR A 218 -9.35 13.28 13.85
N PRO A 219 -9.33 12.83 15.12
CA PRO A 219 -9.14 11.42 15.46
C PRO A 219 -10.30 10.57 14.93
N LEU A 220 -9.98 9.36 14.49
CA LEU A 220 -10.93 8.35 14.05
C LEU A 220 -10.89 7.13 14.98
N PRO A 221 -11.87 6.21 14.92
CA PRO A 221 -11.82 4.94 15.62
C PRO A 221 -10.56 4.14 15.25
N ILE A 222 -10.10 3.29 16.18
CA ILE A 222 -8.95 2.42 15.96
C ILE A 222 -9.21 1.51 14.74
N GLY A 223 -8.21 1.39 13.86
CA GLY A 223 -8.30 0.60 12.62
C GLY A 223 -8.91 1.34 11.44
N SER A 224 -9.24 2.63 11.58
CA SER A 224 -9.78 3.46 10.46
C SER A 224 -8.70 3.88 9.46
N GLY A 225 -7.43 3.80 9.84
CA GLY A 225 -6.32 4.28 9.02
C GLY A 225 -6.34 5.79 8.79
N ILE A 226 -5.68 6.23 7.72
CA ILE A 226 -5.58 7.64 7.36
C ILE A 226 -6.64 7.99 6.30
N GLN A 227 -7.40 9.05 6.57
CA GLN A 227 -8.29 9.67 5.60
C GLN A 227 -7.80 11.08 5.26
N TYR A 228 -7.73 11.39 3.98
CA TYR A 228 -7.34 12.71 3.49
C TYR A 228 -8.46 13.37 2.68
N GLU A 229 -8.73 14.63 2.98
CA GLU A 229 -9.68 15.45 2.26
C GLU A 229 -9.06 16.83 1.97
N SER A 230 -9.34 17.40 0.80
CA SER A 230 -9.00 18.79 0.48
C SER A 230 -10.28 19.61 0.31
N LYS A 231 -10.39 20.71 1.05
CA LYS A 231 -11.46 21.71 0.89
C LYS A 231 -11.02 22.87 -0.01
N VAL A 232 -9.74 22.92 -0.37
CA VAL A 232 -9.19 23.95 -1.26
C VAL A 232 -9.55 23.61 -2.69
N SER A 233 -10.25 24.53 -3.38
CA SER A 233 -10.67 24.28 -4.76
C SER A 233 -9.50 24.29 -5.75
N LEU A 234 -9.58 23.48 -6.81
CA LEU A 234 -8.57 23.43 -7.87
C LEU A 234 -8.46 24.74 -8.66
N GLY A 235 -9.52 25.53 -8.68
CA GLY A 235 -9.50 26.86 -9.29
C GLY A 235 -8.72 27.89 -8.50
N TYR A 236 -8.55 27.67 -7.19
CA TYR A 236 -7.80 28.57 -6.32
C TYR A 236 -6.35 28.12 -6.15
N LEU A 237 -6.13 26.83 -5.97
CA LEU A 237 -4.79 26.22 -5.85
C LEU A 237 -4.72 25.04 -6.83
N ASN A 238 -3.84 25.12 -7.82
CA ASN A 238 -3.75 24.13 -8.88
C ASN A 238 -3.35 22.73 -8.37
N GLN A 239 -3.59 21.71 -9.19
CA GLN A 239 -3.37 20.31 -8.84
C GLN A 239 -1.93 20.00 -8.42
N SER A 240 -0.93 20.66 -9.00
CA SER A 240 0.48 20.40 -8.67
C SER A 240 0.83 20.80 -7.25
N PHE A 241 0.31 21.91 -6.76
CA PHE A 241 0.46 22.35 -5.37
C PHE A 241 -0.30 21.43 -4.41
N GLN A 242 -1.53 21.05 -4.73
CA GLN A 242 -2.31 20.13 -3.88
C GLN A 242 -1.67 18.75 -3.80
N ASN A 243 -1.10 18.23 -4.88
CA ASN A 243 -0.33 16.99 -4.85
C ASN A 243 0.91 17.13 -3.96
N ALA A 244 1.63 18.24 -4.05
CA ALA A 244 2.80 18.50 -3.22
C ALA A 244 2.46 18.56 -1.72
N VAL A 245 1.31 19.18 -1.35
CA VAL A 245 0.80 19.15 0.03
C VAL A 245 0.54 17.71 0.49
N ARG A 246 -0.14 16.91 -0.33
CA ARG A 246 -0.46 15.52 -0.01
C ARG A 246 0.82 14.67 0.16
N GLU A 247 1.80 14.84 -0.73
CA GLU A 247 3.09 14.18 -0.62
C GLU A 247 3.81 14.54 0.70
N GLY A 248 3.85 15.84 1.04
CA GLY A 248 4.46 16.31 2.29
C GLY A 248 3.72 15.82 3.54
N ILE A 249 2.39 15.76 3.51
CA ILE A 249 1.59 15.17 4.59
C ILE A 249 1.93 13.70 4.77
N ASN A 250 1.96 12.91 3.69
CA ASN A 250 2.29 11.49 3.75
C ASN A 250 3.67 11.26 4.36
N TYR A 251 4.66 12.05 3.95
CA TYR A 251 6.00 12.01 4.55
C TYR A 251 5.99 12.32 6.05
N GLY A 252 5.24 13.35 6.48
CA GLY A 252 5.13 13.70 7.90
C GLY A 252 4.38 12.68 8.75
N LEU A 253 3.49 11.87 8.14
CA LEU A 253 2.78 10.79 8.82
C LEU A 253 3.64 9.56 9.09
N GLU A 254 4.70 9.34 8.31
CA GLU A 254 5.64 8.25 8.53
C GLU A 254 6.44 8.43 9.83
N GLN A 255 6.63 9.68 10.27
CA GLN A 255 7.36 10.03 11.47
C GLN A 255 6.60 11.09 12.26
N GLY A 256 5.72 10.69 13.14
CA GLY A 256 4.95 11.58 14.01
C GLY A 256 5.81 12.34 15.05
N LEU A 257 5.22 12.71 16.17
CA LEU A 257 5.92 13.49 17.21
C LEU A 257 7.02 12.72 17.93
N TYR A 258 6.86 11.41 18.03
CA TYR A 258 7.76 10.49 18.73
C TYR A 258 8.58 9.61 17.78
N GLY A 259 8.48 9.87 16.47
CA GLY A 259 9.15 9.09 15.44
C GLY A 259 8.41 7.81 15.05
N TRP A 260 7.13 7.69 15.41
CA TRP A 260 6.27 6.57 15.03
C TRP A 260 5.27 6.99 13.95
N GLU A 261 4.81 6.02 13.17
CA GLU A 261 3.79 6.24 12.14
C GLU A 261 2.47 6.72 12.77
N VAL A 262 1.92 7.80 12.23
CA VAL A 262 0.61 8.34 12.66
C VAL A 262 -0.50 7.59 11.94
N THR A 263 -1.54 7.19 12.67
CA THR A 263 -2.69 6.46 12.13
C THR A 263 -4.02 6.93 12.73
N ASP A 264 -5.13 6.36 12.25
CA ASP A 264 -6.49 6.54 12.76
C ASP A 264 -6.91 8.02 12.89
N CYS A 265 -6.64 8.78 11.84
CA CYS A 265 -7.04 10.17 11.79
C CYS A 265 -7.51 10.61 10.40
N LYS A 266 -8.36 11.61 10.39
CA LYS A 266 -8.76 12.34 9.19
C LYS A 266 -8.00 13.67 9.14
N ILE A 267 -7.26 13.88 8.06
CA ILE A 267 -6.54 15.12 7.79
C ILE A 267 -7.29 15.89 6.71
N CYS A 268 -7.58 17.15 6.97
CA CYS A 268 -8.22 18.01 6.01
C CYS A 268 -7.31 19.18 5.66
N PHE A 269 -7.09 19.38 4.36
CA PHE A 269 -6.41 20.56 3.83
C PHE A 269 -7.44 21.69 3.72
N GLU A 270 -7.45 22.58 4.71
CA GLU A 270 -8.46 23.63 4.89
C GLU A 270 -8.12 24.91 4.12
N TYR A 271 -6.83 25.26 4.05
CA TYR A 271 -6.38 26.54 3.55
C TYR A 271 -5.02 26.43 2.84
N GLY A 272 -4.89 27.07 1.68
CA GLY A 272 -3.64 27.11 0.94
C GLY A 272 -3.56 28.38 0.09
N VAL A 273 -2.45 29.11 0.19
CA VAL A 273 -2.18 30.32 -0.62
C VAL A 273 -0.80 30.24 -1.23
N TYR A 274 -0.70 30.67 -2.47
CA TYR A 274 0.54 30.80 -3.21
C TYR A 274 0.75 32.23 -3.67
N TYR A 275 1.98 32.61 -3.96
CA TYR A 275 2.37 33.91 -4.46
C TYR A 275 3.00 33.76 -5.86
N SER A 276 2.30 34.21 -6.90
CA SER A 276 2.79 34.14 -8.28
C SER A 276 3.79 35.28 -8.56
N PRO A 277 4.93 35.04 -9.20
CA PRO A 277 5.41 33.79 -9.80
C PRO A 277 6.38 32.99 -8.89
N VAL A 278 6.50 33.32 -7.62
CA VAL A 278 7.58 32.87 -6.73
C VAL A 278 7.34 31.49 -6.15
N SER A 279 6.09 31.17 -5.79
CA SER A 279 5.75 29.87 -5.17
C SER A 279 5.99 28.68 -6.10
N THR A 280 6.60 27.66 -5.55
CA THR A 280 6.85 26.38 -6.23
C THR A 280 6.14 25.21 -5.52
N PRO A 281 5.89 24.08 -6.19
CA PRO A 281 5.37 22.87 -5.52
C PRO A 281 6.29 22.40 -4.37
N SER A 282 7.60 22.65 -4.45
CA SER A 282 8.55 22.32 -3.40
C SER A 282 8.28 23.05 -2.11
N ASP A 283 7.88 24.35 -2.16
CA ASP A 283 7.52 25.12 -0.98
C ASP A 283 6.38 24.46 -0.20
N PHE A 284 5.37 23.97 -0.91
CA PHE A 284 4.24 23.25 -0.31
C PHE A 284 4.65 21.89 0.23
N ARG A 285 5.51 21.15 -0.51
CA ARG A 285 5.97 19.82 -0.09
C ARG A 285 6.76 19.86 1.22
N PHE A 286 7.61 20.87 1.40
CA PHE A 286 8.44 21.00 2.60
C PHE A 286 7.71 21.68 3.75
N LEU A 287 6.75 22.57 3.48
CA LEU A 287 5.96 23.21 4.52
C LEU A 287 4.91 22.28 5.14
N ALA A 288 4.31 21.39 4.34
CA ALA A 288 3.21 20.51 4.78
C ALA A 288 3.55 19.64 6.00
N PRO A 289 4.72 18.94 6.08
CA PRO A 289 5.07 18.16 7.26
C PRO A 289 5.27 19.03 8.51
N ILE A 290 5.75 20.24 8.36
CA ILE A 290 5.93 21.19 9.48
C ILE A 290 4.56 21.61 10.05
N VAL A 291 3.61 21.93 9.17
CA VAL A 291 2.24 22.27 9.59
C VAL A 291 1.57 21.07 10.23
N LEU A 292 1.76 19.87 9.69
CA LEU A 292 1.24 18.64 10.26
C LEU A 292 1.78 18.39 11.67
N GLU A 293 3.09 18.52 11.88
CA GLU A 293 3.74 18.38 13.19
C GLU A 293 3.15 19.36 14.22
N GLN A 294 2.97 20.62 13.85
CA GLN A 294 2.35 21.61 14.74
C GLN A 294 0.87 21.29 15.02
N THR A 295 0.16 20.76 14.02
CA THR A 295 -1.23 20.33 14.20
C THR A 295 -1.30 19.13 15.16
N LEU A 296 -0.40 18.14 15.02
CA LEU A 296 -0.28 16.99 15.92
C LEU A 296 0.07 17.43 17.35
N LYS A 297 1.02 18.37 17.53
CA LYS A 297 1.34 18.93 18.85
C LYS A 297 0.14 19.55 19.55
N LYS A 298 -0.76 20.19 18.82
CA LYS A 298 -2.01 20.72 19.37
C LYS A 298 -3.05 19.63 19.64
N ALA A 299 -3.00 18.53 18.87
CA ALA A 299 -3.94 17.43 19.01
C ALA A 299 -3.60 16.48 20.19
N GLY A 300 -2.42 16.55 20.76
CA GLY A 300 -1.95 15.81 21.95
C GLY A 300 -1.23 14.54 21.57
#